data_389cc5a9446b63a9d51346c6c0cbb5a8
#
_entry.id   389cc5a9446b63a9d51346c6c0cbb5a8
#
_cell.length_a   1.000
_cell.length_b   1.000
_cell.length_c   1.000
_cell.angle_alpha   90.00
_cell.angle_beta   90.00
_cell.angle_gamma   90.00
#
_symmetry.space_group_name_H-M   'P 1'
#
loop_
_entity.id
_entity.type
_entity.pdbx_description
1 polymer ?
#
loop_
_entity_poly.entity_id
_entity_poly.type
_entity_poly.pdbx_seq_one_letter_code
_entity_poly.pdbx_strand_id
1 'polypeptide(L)'
;RMYASPASIREYLDADPKKPFILCEYMHDMGNSLGGMESYIALIDRYEKYQGGFIWDYMDQALWHTDAMGRRVLGYGGDFNERTTDYNFSGNGIVYADGTEKPAMQEVRYWYDTPERRAVHDAHNKLAAERSAAALAAAWQKRPTRPLTVTEGDGNIGVKGSGFEVLFSISEQGPVSLRKNGAEWLWRAPRPAFWRASTDNDRGCSFPQRAAVWMGADVFVQRMGFTVQEKSAQCVRVQYRFGVPGVPGAQVEMIYTVEAQGALRLDAVYHGVPGAPELPCFGIKFETAAPVVRTRWTGLSGETYPDRCKGGVFGCHEEPPHIEPALVPQDCGLHMDTQQVNLQLADGKTLTLESTGEAFAFSALPNTAQQIEAAQHPCELPETGRTCVTVLGAARGVGGIDSWGTDVEAPYHVNGEQQHSVSLRILL
;
A
#
# COMPACT_ATOMS: atom_id res chain seq x y z
N ARG A 1 15.94 29.90 -0.91
CA ARG A 1 16.49 28.75 -0.18
C ARG A 1 16.14 27.47 -0.92
N MET A 2 16.82 26.39 -0.59
CA MET A 2 16.63 25.04 -1.13
C MET A 2 16.14 24.12 -0.02
N TYR A 3 15.16 23.27 -0.28
CA TYR A 3 14.65 22.19 0.59
C TYR A 3 14.43 22.58 2.07
N ALA A 4 14.03 23.83 2.31
CA ALA A 4 13.65 24.24 3.65
C ALA A 4 12.34 23.53 4.05
N SER A 5 12.30 22.91 5.23
CA SER A 5 11.09 22.28 5.73
C SER A 5 9.97 23.28 5.99
N PRO A 6 8.68 22.88 5.92
CA PRO A 6 7.56 23.77 6.27
C PRO A 6 7.70 24.43 7.65
N ALA A 7 8.28 23.71 8.61
CA ALA A 7 8.55 24.24 9.95
C ALA A 7 9.57 25.40 9.93
N SER A 8 10.69 25.25 9.21
CA SER A 8 11.72 26.28 9.11
C SER A 8 11.27 27.51 8.29
N ILE A 9 10.38 27.29 7.30
CA ILE A 9 9.74 28.38 6.55
C ILE A 9 8.84 29.19 7.48
N ARG A 10 8.02 28.51 8.28
CA ARG A 10 7.13 29.14 9.27
C ARG A 10 7.92 29.97 10.27
N GLU A 11 8.97 29.42 10.84
CA GLU A 11 9.84 30.14 11.79
C GLU A 11 10.39 31.43 11.17
N TYR A 12 10.86 31.38 9.93
CA TYR A 12 11.34 32.57 9.22
C TYR A 12 10.22 33.61 9.03
N LEU A 13 9.02 33.18 8.61
CA LEU A 13 7.90 34.06 8.29
C LEU A 13 7.24 34.66 9.55
N ASP A 14 7.21 33.91 10.66
CA ASP A 14 6.72 34.40 11.96
C ASP A 14 7.61 35.52 12.54
N ALA A 15 8.88 35.58 12.14
CA ALA A 15 9.79 36.67 12.49
C ALA A 15 9.57 37.96 11.72
N ASP A 16 8.51 38.09 10.93
CA ASP A 16 8.17 39.26 10.07
C ASP A 16 9.34 39.76 9.20
N PRO A 17 9.91 38.92 8.34
CA PRO A 17 11.09 39.26 7.57
C PRO A 17 10.80 40.39 6.57
N LYS A 18 11.84 41.18 6.22
CA LYS A 18 11.73 42.24 5.21
C LYS A 18 11.61 41.72 3.76
N LYS A 19 12.12 40.48 3.52
CA LYS A 19 12.14 39.87 2.19
C LYS A 19 11.12 38.74 2.09
N PRO A 20 10.50 38.53 0.92
CA PRO A 20 9.70 37.33 0.69
C PRO A 20 10.55 36.09 0.76
N PHE A 21 9.89 34.94 1.02
CA PHE A 21 10.51 33.63 1.00
C PHE A 21 10.09 32.90 -0.28
N ILE A 22 11.07 32.36 -0.99
CA ILE A 22 10.88 31.51 -2.16
C ILE A 22 11.85 30.34 -2.09
N LEU A 23 11.39 29.15 -2.45
CA LEU A 23 12.21 27.96 -2.61
C LEU A 23 12.66 27.85 -4.06
N CYS A 24 13.97 27.90 -4.32
CA CYS A 24 14.49 27.63 -5.66
C CYS A 24 14.38 26.15 -6.01
N GLU A 25 14.32 25.28 -4.99
CA GLU A 25 14.03 23.85 -5.10
C GLU A 25 13.27 23.40 -3.86
N TYR A 26 12.26 22.55 -4.06
CA TYR A 26 11.51 21.87 -3.01
C TYR A 26 10.83 20.61 -3.58
N MET A 27 10.31 19.76 -2.72
CA MET A 27 9.58 18.54 -3.11
C MET A 27 10.42 17.71 -4.08
N HIS A 28 11.55 17.15 -3.55
CA HIS A 28 12.46 16.31 -4.32
C HIS A 28 11.76 15.00 -4.70
N ASP A 29 11.36 14.85 -5.98
CA ASP A 29 10.51 13.75 -6.44
C ASP A 29 11.32 12.54 -6.91
N MET A 30 12.24 12.07 -6.07
CA MET A 30 13.06 10.91 -6.36
C MET A 30 12.26 9.61 -6.16
N GLY A 31 12.11 8.83 -7.23
CA GLY A 31 11.35 7.59 -7.21
C GLY A 31 9.87 7.82 -6.86
N ASN A 32 9.38 7.13 -5.83
CA ASN A 32 8.03 7.31 -5.29
C ASN A 32 8.07 8.30 -4.11
N SER A 33 7.72 9.53 -4.37
CA SER A 33 7.91 10.68 -3.48
C SER A 33 6.73 11.64 -3.51
N LEU A 34 6.98 12.93 -3.25
CA LEU A 34 6.04 14.07 -3.28
C LEU A 34 4.97 14.01 -2.18
N GLY A 35 5.22 13.29 -1.09
CA GLY A 35 4.37 13.30 0.10
C GLY A 35 4.52 14.59 0.92
N GLY A 36 3.44 15.05 1.56
CA GLY A 36 3.45 16.22 2.44
C GLY A 36 3.37 17.59 1.71
N MET A 37 2.98 17.63 0.43
CA MET A 37 2.83 18.88 -0.32
C MET A 37 1.81 19.85 0.33
N GLU A 38 0.81 19.31 1.02
CA GLU A 38 -0.19 20.07 1.80
C GLU A 38 0.46 21.09 2.73
N SER A 39 1.50 20.69 3.45
CA SER A 39 2.18 21.53 4.43
C SER A 39 2.84 22.76 3.83
N TYR A 40 3.31 22.67 2.59
CA TYR A 40 3.86 23.82 1.85
C TYR A 40 2.76 24.74 1.33
N ILE A 41 1.71 24.17 0.76
CA ILE A 41 0.61 24.96 0.16
C ILE A 41 -0.18 25.69 1.26
N ALA A 42 -0.38 25.08 2.42
CA ALA A 42 -1.01 25.76 3.56
C ALA A 42 -0.25 27.01 4.03
N LEU A 43 1.06 27.11 3.79
CA LEU A 43 1.84 28.31 4.08
C LEU A 43 1.58 29.43 3.07
N ILE A 44 1.27 29.11 1.81
CA ILE A 44 0.91 30.12 0.79
C ILE A 44 -0.38 30.83 1.21
N ASP A 45 -1.37 30.06 1.66
CA ASP A 45 -2.66 30.63 2.08
C ASP A 45 -2.55 31.47 3.37
N ARG A 46 -1.52 31.22 4.19
CA ARG A 46 -1.33 31.88 5.49
C ARG A 46 -0.41 33.09 5.45
N TYR A 47 0.64 33.08 4.64
CA TYR A 47 1.70 34.08 4.67
C TYR A 47 1.87 34.74 3.31
N GLU A 48 1.51 36.03 3.23
CA GLU A 48 1.64 36.83 2.02
C GLU A 48 3.09 36.90 1.49
N LYS A 49 4.08 36.80 2.39
CA LYS A 49 5.51 36.79 2.05
C LYS A 49 6.05 35.45 1.60
N TYR A 50 5.27 34.35 1.67
CA TYR A 50 5.67 33.07 1.10
C TYR A 50 5.23 32.99 -0.37
N GLN A 51 6.18 32.87 -1.29
CA GLN A 51 5.96 32.88 -2.74
C GLN A 51 6.02 31.48 -3.37
N GLY A 52 5.98 30.43 -2.56
CA GLY A 52 6.07 29.05 -3.04
C GLY A 52 7.47 28.62 -3.43
N GLY A 53 7.57 27.73 -4.42
CA GLY A 53 8.84 27.15 -4.85
C GLY A 53 8.73 26.40 -6.18
N PHE A 54 9.84 25.82 -6.60
CA PHE A 54 9.97 25.02 -7.81
C PHE A 54 10.23 23.57 -7.44
N ILE A 55 9.37 22.67 -7.90
CA ILE A 55 9.55 21.21 -7.68
C ILE A 55 10.84 20.76 -8.37
N TRP A 56 11.65 20.00 -7.68
CA TRP A 56 12.79 19.33 -8.26
C TRP A 56 12.51 17.82 -8.46
N ASP A 57 12.41 17.31 -9.68
CA ASP A 57 12.67 17.99 -10.95
C ASP A 57 11.48 17.75 -11.90
N TYR A 58 11.62 18.09 -13.16
CA TYR A 58 10.55 17.89 -14.13
C TYR A 58 10.53 16.47 -14.70
N MET A 59 11.70 15.94 -15.12
CA MET A 59 11.79 14.63 -15.76
C MET A 59 12.97 13.84 -15.22
N ASP A 60 12.77 12.55 -14.95
CA ASP A 60 13.84 11.62 -14.60
C ASP A 60 14.91 11.62 -15.70
N GLN A 61 16.18 11.75 -15.31
CA GLN A 61 17.31 11.78 -16.24
C GLN A 61 17.95 10.39 -16.27
N ALA A 62 17.69 9.65 -17.35
CA ALA A 62 18.26 8.33 -17.59
C ALA A 62 18.60 8.15 -19.07
N LEU A 63 19.51 7.24 -19.37
CA LEU A 63 19.96 6.96 -20.72
C LEU A 63 19.65 5.52 -21.11
N TRP A 64 19.17 5.33 -22.32
CA TRP A 64 19.01 3.99 -22.87
C TRP A 64 20.35 3.35 -23.15
N HIS A 65 20.60 2.17 -22.61
CA HIS A 65 21.78 1.35 -22.92
C HIS A 65 21.41 -0.12 -23.05
N THR A 66 22.35 -0.94 -23.46
CA THR A 66 22.21 -2.39 -23.50
C THR A 66 22.98 -2.99 -22.33
N ASP A 67 22.28 -3.72 -21.46
CA ASP A 67 22.89 -4.36 -20.31
C ASP A 67 23.75 -5.60 -20.70
N ALA A 68 24.40 -6.21 -19.72
CA ALA A 68 25.22 -7.40 -19.92
C ALA A 68 24.44 -8.63 -20.43
N MET A 69 23.12 -8.65 -20.30
CA MET A 69 22.22 -9.69 -20.79
C MET A 69 21.68 -9.40 -22.18
N GLY A 70 22.08 -8.27 -22.81
CA GLY A 70 21.59 -7.84 -24.12
C GLY A 70 20.23 -7.17 -24.12
N ARG A 71 19.68 -6.79 -22.95
CA ARG A 71 18.40 -6.11 -22.84
C ARG A 71 18.57 -4.60 -22.94
N ARG A 72 17.67 -3.94 -23.65
CA ARG A 72 17.63 -2.47 -23.70
C ARG A 72 16.94 -1.93 -22.44
N VAL A 73 17.67 -1.21 -21.61
CA VAL A 73 17.23 -0.72 -20.31
C VAL A 73 17.55 0.76 -20.15
N LEU A 74 16.79 1.46 -19.30
CA LEU A 74 17.15 2.78 -18.83
C LEU A 74 18.20 2.64 -17.73
N GLY A 75 19.36 3.23 -17.94
CA GLY A 75 20.47 3.23 -16.99
C GLY A 75 20.62 4.58 -16.30
N TYR A 76 21.21 4.53 -15.11
CA TYR A 76 21.56 5.67 -14.29
C TYR A 76 23.06 5.61 -13.87
N GLY A 77 23.49 6.45 -12.96
CA GLY A 77 24.89 6.49 -12.55
C GLY A 77 25.43 5.15 -12.04
N GLY A 78 26.58 4.71 -12.57
CA GLY A 78 27.22 3.41 -12.31
C GLY A 78 27.06 2.40 -13.43
N ASP A 79 26.03 2.50 -14.27
CA ASP A 79 25.75 1.56 -15.37
C ASP A 79 26.69 1.70 -16.57
N PHE A 80 27.42 2.80 -16.65
CA PHE A 80 28.30 3.15 -17.77
C PHE A 80 29.78 2.96 -17.44
N ASN A 81 30.09 2.11 -16.43
CA ASN A 81 31.44 1.77 -15.94
C ASN A 81 32.17 2.92 -15.22
N GLU A 82 31.51 4.00 -14.89
CA GLU A 82 32.07 5.03 -14.01
C GLU A 82 32.12 4.53 -12.55
N ARG A 83 33.17 4.94 -11.81
CA ARG A 83 33.37 4.49 -10.42
C ARG A 83 32.91 5.52 -9.39
N THR A 84 32.88 6.79 -9.75
CA THR A 84 32.35 7.88 -8.92
C THR A 84 30.99 8.23 -9.50
N THR A 85 29.94 8.03 -8.75
CA THR A 85 28.56 8.20 -9.24
C THR A 85 27.61 8.53 -8.08
N ASP A 86 26.55 9.24 -8.39
CA ASP A 86 25.43 9.51 -7.49
C ASP A 86 24.28 8.50 -7.70
N TYR A 87 24.52 7.40 -8.42
CA TYR A 87 23.54 6.34 -8.72
C TYR A 87 22.25 6.89 -9.35
N ASN A 88 21.10 6.46 -8.85
CA ASN A 88 19.78 6.88 -9.33
C ASN A 88 19.33 8.27 -8.85
N PHE A 89 20.26 9.10 -8.34
CA PHE A 89 19.96 10.48 -7.90
C PHE A 89 19.55 11.41 -9.05
N SER A 90 19.59 10.93 -10.28
CA SER A 90 19.06 11.56 -11.48
C SER A 90 17.57 11.24 -11.75
N GLY A 91 16.96 10.31 -10.97
CA GLY A 91 15.57 9.89 -11.11
C GLY A 91 14.62 10.68 -10.20
N ASN A 92 14.59 12.00 -10.33
CA ASN A 92 13.91 12.92 -9.42
C ASN A 92 12.85 13.81 -10.10
N GLY A 93 12.39 13.44 -11.30
CA GLY A 93 11.34 14.14 -12.02
C GLY A 93 9.93 13.78 -11.55
N ILE A 94 8.96 14.68 -11.79
CA ILE A 94 7.52 14.38 -11.70
C ILE A 94 7.00 13.62 -12.94
N VAL A 95 7.89 13.41 -13.90
CA VAL A 95 7.68 12.64 -15.14
C VAL A 95 8.81 11.62 -15.26
N TYR A 96 8.49 10.39 -15.64
CA TYR A 96 9.48 9.34 -15.89
C TYR A 96 10.40 9.69 -17.08
N ALA A 97 11.53 9.02 -17.18
CA ALA A 97 12.52 9.25 -18.24
C ALA A 97 12.01 8.98 -19.67
N ASP A 98 10.90 8.25 -19.82
CA ASP A 98 10.25 7.98 -21.10
C ASP A 98 9.18 9.06 -21.46
N GLY A 99 8.97 10.04 -20.61
CA GLY A 99 8.00 11.12 -20.79
C GLY A 99 6.60 10.82 -20.23
N THR A 100 6.37 9.67 -19.61
CA THR A 100 5.09 9.39 -18.94
C THR A 100 5.04 10.05 -17.55
N GLU A 101 3.84 10.47 -17.14
CA GLU A 101 3.66 11.12 -15.84
C GLU A 101 3.78 10.10 -14.70
N LYS A 102 4.48 10.49 -13.62
CA LYS A 102 4.44 9.72 -12.37
C LYS A 102 3.07 9.83 -11.70
N PRO A 103 2.63 8.83 -10.91
CA PRO A 103 1.38 8.90 -10.14
C PRO A 103 1.28 10.14 -9.26
N ALA A 104 2.40 10.67 -8.77
CA ALA A 104 2.48 11.90 -7.99
C ALA A 104 1.92 13.14 -8.71
N MET A 105 1.85 13.14 -10.06
CA MET A 105 1.36 14.27 -10.84
C MET A 105 -0.10 14.63 -10.52
N GLN A 106 -0.95 13.67 -10.11
CA GLN A 106 -2.32 13.97 -9.68
C GLN A 106 -2.35 14.86 -8.43
N GLU A 107 -1.39 14.66 -7.50
CA GLU A 107 -1.25 15.47 -6.29
C GLU A 107 -0.78 16.90 -6.65
N VAL A 108 0.17 17.02 -7.56
CA VAL A 108 0.62 18.33 -8.07
C VAL A 108 -0.54 19.12 -8.68
N ARG A 109 -1.35 18.48 -9.52
CA ARG A 109 -2.53 19.11 -10.13
C ARG A 109 -3.53 19.59 -9.09
N TYR A 110 -3.79 18.79 -8.07
CA TYR A 110 -4.71 19.17 -7.00
C TYR A 110 -4.19 20.38 -6.22
N TRP A 111 -2.93 20.36 -5.78
CA TRP A 111 -2.39 21.44 -4.94
C TRP A 111 -2.12 22.74 -5.72
N TYR A 112 -1.88 22.67 -7.03
CA TYR A 112 -1.70 23.84 -7.88
C TYR A 112 -3.02 24.40 -8.42
N ASP A 113 -4.15 23.75 -8.12
CA ASP A 113 -5.47 24.29 -8.43
C ASP A 113 -5.92 25.31 -7.37
N THR A 114 -7.00 26.04 -7.68
CA THR A 114 -7.53 27.07 -6.76
C THR A 114 -8.20 26.42 -5.53
N PRO A 115 -8.23 27.13 -4.37
CA PRO A 115 -8.91 26.62 -3.18
C PRO A 115 -10.37 26.24 -3.42
N GLU A 116 -11.09 26.99 -4.27
CA GLU A 116 -12.49 26.71 -4.61
C GLU A 116 -12.63 25.39 -5.35
N ARG A 117 -11.74 25.07 -6.29
CA ARG A 117 -11.76 23.83 -7.05
C ARG A 117 -11.36 22.64 -6.17
N ARG A 118 -10.36 22.81 -5.30
CA ARG A 118 -10.01 21.80 -4.29
C ARG A 118 -11.20 21.49 -3.38
N ALA A 119 -11.92 22.50 -2.90
CA ALA A 119 -13.11 22.30 -2.08
C ALA A 119 -14.23 21.54 -2.81
N VAL A 120 -14.44 21.79 -4.11
CA VAL A 120 -15.39 21.04 -4.94
C VAL A 120 -14.95 19.57 -5.11
N HIS A 121 -13.66 19.35 -5.34
CA HIS A 121 -13.07 18.02 -5.44
C HIS A 121 -13.28 17.23 -4.13
N ASP A 122 -12.95 17.81 -2.99
CA ASP A 122 -13.09 17.17 -1.68
C ASP A 122 -14.55 16.83 -1.34
N ALA A 123 -15.47 17.77 -1.65
CA ALA A 123 -16.91 17.53 -1.47
C ALA A 123 -17.42 16.40 -2.36
N HIS A 124 -16.93 16.30 -3.61
CA HIS A 124 -17.22 15.20 -4.52
C HIS A 124 -16.76 13.87 -3.94
N ASN A 125 -15.50 13.78 -3.54
CA ASN A 125 -14.90 12.56 -2.99
C ASN A 125 -15.67 12.06 -1.76
N LYS A 126 -15.95 12.96 -0.82
CA LYS A 126 -16.72 12.64 0.39
C LYS A 126 -18.08 12.05 0.05
N LEU A 127 -18.85 12.74 -0.80
CA LEU A 127 -20.20 12.31 -1.16
C LEU A 127 -20.21 10.98 -1.93
N ALA A 128 -19.24 10.79 -2.83
CA ALA A 128 -19.11 9.57 -3.61
C ALA A 128 -18.74 8.37 -2.71
N ALA A 129 -17.81 8.56 -1.76
CA ALA A 129 -17.41 7.54 -0.79
C ALA A 129 -18.57 7.13 0.13
N GLU A 130 -19.34 8.10 0.66
CA GLU A 130 -20.51 7.85 1.51
C GLU A 130 -21.59 7.06 0.76
N ARG A 131 -21.90 7.44 -0.48
CA ARG A 131 -22.88 6.74 -1.33
C ARG A 131 -22.45 5.31 -1.64
N SER A 132 -21.19 5.10 -1.97
CA SER A 132 -20.64 3.78 -2.26
C SER A 132 -20.69 2.87 -1.02
N ALA A 133 -20.26 3.36 0.14
CA ALA A 133 -20.32 2.62 1.40
C ALA A 133 -21.78 2.21 1.76
N ALA A 134 -22.73 3.13 1.61
CA ALA A 134 -24.14 2.84 1.85
C ALA A 134 -24.68 1.77 0.88
N ALA A 135 -24.28 1.83 -0.40
CA ALA A 135 -24.69 0.85 -1.41
C ALA A 135 -24.14 -0.55 -1.11
N LEU A 136 -22.86 -0.67 -0.72
CA LEU A 136 -22.24 -1.93 -0.33
C LEU A 136 -22.89 -2.53 0.91
N ALA A 137 -23.15 -1.71 1.94
CA ALA A 137 -23.84 -2.16 3.15
C ALA A 137 -25.26 -2.68 2.84
N ALA A 138 -26.02 -1.97 1.99
CA ALA A 138 -27.34 -2.40 1.57
C ALA A 138 -27.31 -3.69 0.72
N ALA A 139 -26.31 -3.83 -0.16
CA ALA A 139 -26.11 -5.04 -0.95
C ALA A 139 -25.76 -6.24 -0.06
N TRP A 140 -24.90 -6.04 0.93
CA TRP A 140 -24.55 -7.08 1.90
C TRP A 140 -25.77 -7.60 2.67
N GLN A 141 -26.61 -6.71 3.19
CA GLN A 141 -27.81 -7.09 3.93
C GLN A 141 -28.84 -7.89 3.10
N LYS A 142 -28.86 -7.72 1.79
CA LYS A 142 -29.73 -8.43 0.87
C LYS A 142 -29.19 -9.80 0.42
N ARG A 143 -27.97 -10.17 0.77
CA ARG A 143 -27.39 -11.46 0.37
C ARG A 143 -28.15 -12.61 1.03
N PRO A 144 -28.50 -13.67 0.28
CA PRO A 144 -29.19 -14.82 0.83
C PRO A 144 -28.29 -15.57 1.81
N THR A 145 -28.83 -15.96 2.94
CA THR A 145 -28.17 -16.83 3.92
C THR A 145 -28.45 -18.28 3.58
N ARG A 146 -27.40 -19.11 3.48
CA ARG A 146 -27.49 -20.56 3.24
C ARG A 146 -26.65 -21.31 4.28
N PRO A 147 -27.23 -22.35 4.93
CA PRO A 147 -26.50 -23.05 6.00
C PRO A 147 -25.13 -23.57 5.57
N LEU A 148 -24.15 -23.43 6.46
CA LEU A 148 -22.83 -23.98 6.31
C LEU A 148 -22.80 -25.44 6.79
N THR A 149 -22.00 -26.28 6.14
CA THR A 149 -21.67 -27.63 6.61
C THR A 149 -20.23 -27.63 7.11
N VAL A 150 -19.99 -28.11 8.31
CA VAL A 150 -18.68 -28.20 8.94
C VAL A 150 -18.25 -29.64 9.06
N THR A 151 -17.01 -29.91 8.67
CA THR A 151 -16.36 -31.24 8.85
C THR A 151 -15.06 -31.04 9.60
N GLU A 152 -14.87 -31.78 10.67
CA GLU A 152 -13.64 -31.74 11.47
C GLU A 152 -12.85 -33.04 11.27
N GLY A 153 -11.55 -32.86 11.03
CA GLY A 153 -10.55 -33.90 11.07
C GLY A 153 -9.51 -33.60 12.17
N ASP A 154 -8.56 -34.48 12.35
CA ASP A 154 -7.53 -34.37 13.40
C ASP A 154 -6.66 -33.11 13.26
N GLY A 155 -6.45 -32.64 12.03
CA GLY A 155 -5.59 -31.47 11.74
C GLY A 155 -6.26 -30.35 10.97
N ASN A 156 -7.57 -30.48 10.63
CA ASN A 156 -8.23 -29.57 9.71
C ASN A 156 -9.70 -29.31 10.08
N ILE A 157 -10.19 -28.13 9.70
CA ILE A 157 -11.60 -27.79 9.74
C ILE A 157 -12.02 -27.39 8.33
N GLY A 158 -12.87 -28.20 7.71
CA GLY A 158 -13.51 -27.90 6.43
C GLY A 158 -14.85 -27.22 6.63
N VAL A 159 -15.06 -26.13 5.92
CA VAL A 159 -16.33 -25.39 5.90
C VAL A 159 -16.83 -25.32 4.47
N LYS A 160 -18.02 -25.86 4.23
CA LYS A 160 -18.65 -25.88 2.91
C LYS A 160 -19.91 -25.01 2.92
N GLY A 161 -19.99 -24.11 1.98
CA GLY A 161 -21.16 -23.29 1.70
C GLY A 161 -21.70 -23.55 0.31
N SER A 162 -22.60 -22.68 -0.17
CA SER A 162 -23.19 -22.80 -1.49
C SER A 162 -22.21 -22.37 -2.59
N GLY A 163 -21.55 -23.33 -3.21
CA GLY A 163 -20.60 -23.09 -4.28
C GLY A 163 -19.17 -22.75 -3.81
N PHE A 164 -18.89 -22.86 -2.52
CA PHE A 164 -17.54 -22.61 -1.98
C PHE A 164 -17.15 -23.60 -0.88
N GLU A 165 -15.87 -23.72 -0.67
CA GLU A 165 -15.25 -24.51 0.38
C GLU A 165 -14.03 -23.78 0.95
N VAL A 166 -13.89 -23.78 2.27
CA VAL A 166 -12.72 -23.25 2.99
C VAL A 166 -12.15 -24.36 3.86
N LEU A 167 -10.85 -24.61 3.73
CA LEU A 167 -10.16 -25.61 4.56
C LEU A 167 -9.13 -24.90 5.45
N PHE A 168 -9.40 -24.88 6.74
CA PHE A 168 -8.48 -24.40 7.76
C PHE A 168 -7.58 -25.53 8.24
N SER A 169 -6.30 -25.26 8.38
CA SER A 169 -5.34 -26.19 8.98
C SER A 169 -4.99 -25.74 10.40
N ILE A 170 -4.96 -26.70 11.33
CA ILE A 170 -4.53 -26.44 12.72
C ILE A 170 -3.00 -26.27 12.79
N SER A 171 -2.25 -26.92 11.90
CA SER A 171 -0.78 -26.89 11.86
C SER A 171 -0.22 -25.74 11.04
N GLU A 172 -0.94 -25.27 10.02
CA GLU A 172 -0.54 -24.18 9.13
C GLU A 172 -0.92 -22.80 9.70
N GLN A 173 -0.68 -21.77 8.94
CA GLN A 173 -0.83 -20.38 9.38
C GLN A 173 -2.16 -19.73 8.96
N GLY A 174 -3.14 -20.51 8.50
CA GLY A 174 -4.44 -20.01 8.05
C GLY A 174 -5.20 -21.03 7.20
N PRO A 175 -6.17 -20.58 6.38
CA PRO A 175 -6.84 -21.42 5.42
C PRO A 175 -5.86 -21.89 4.34
N VAL A 176 -5.74 -23.20 4.19
CA VAL A 176 -4.84 -23.84 3.20
C VAL A 176 -5.51 -24.04 1.84
N SER A 177 -6.83 -23.85 1.78
CA SER A 177 -7.61 -23.90 0.54
C SER A 177 -8.82 -22.98 0.66
N LEU A 178 -9.04 -22.19 -0.39
CA LEU A 178 -10.24 -21.40 -0.60
C LEU A 178 -10.74 -21.68 -2.01
N ARG A 179 -11.78 -22.48 -2.11
CA ARG A 179 -12.37 -22.86 -3.39
C ARG A 179 -13.71 -22.22 -3.61
N LYS A 180 -13.93 -21.75 -4.84
CA LYS A 180 -15.22 -21.29 -5.31
C LYS A 180 -15.54 -21.98 -6.65
N ASN A 181 -16.71 -22.61 -6.74
CA ASN A 181 -17.11 -23.40 -7.91
C ASN A 181 -16.04 -24.44 -8.33
N GLY A 182 -15.40 -25.10 -7.34
CA GLY A 182 -14.41 -26.13 -7.53
C GLY A 182 -12.99 -25.65 -7.86
N ALA A 183 -12.77 -24.34 -8.06
CA ALA A 183 -11.47 -23.78 -8.39
C ALA A 183 -10.79 -23.14 -7.18
N GLU A 184 -9.49 -23.36 -7.04
CA GLU A 184 -8.66 -22.75 -6.00
C GLU A 184 -8.42 -21.25 -6.31
N TRP A 185 -8.43 -20.41 -5.28
CA TRP A 185 -8.28 -18.98 -5.41
C TRP A 185 -7.00 -18.44 -4.77
N LEU A 186 -6.48 -19.14 -3.79
CA LEU A 186 -5.29 -18.74 -3.05
C LEU A 186 -4.15 -19.72 -3.32
N TRP A 187 -2.96 -19.19 -3.52
CA TRP A 187 -1.74 -20.01 -3.56
C TRP A 187 -1.25 -20.37 -2.15
N ARG A 188 -1.36 -19.43 -1.24
CA ARG A 188 -1.00 -19.59 0.17
C ARG A 188 -2.02 -18.92 1.08
N ALA A 189 -2.06 -19.37 2.33
CA ALA A 189 -2.86 -18.74 3.38
C ALA A 189 -2.52 -17.24 3.50
N PRO A 190 -3.53 -16.36 3.66
CA PRO A 190 -3.30 -14.98 4.02
C PRO A 190 -2.49 -14.88 5.30
N ARG A 191 -1.54 -13.93 5.37
CA ARG A 191 -0.63 -13.71 6.49
C ARG A 191 -0.57 -12.26 6.86
N PRO A 192 -0.11 -11.90 8.09
CA PRO A 192 0.20 -10.53 8.41
C PRO A 192 1.21 -9.93 7.43
N ALA A 193 1.04 -8.67 7.09
CA ALA A 193 1.96 -7.87 6.31
C ALA A 193 2.56 -6.78 7.18
N PHE A 194 3.89 -6.64 7.16
CA PHE A 194 4.65 -5.66 7.95
C PHE A 194 5.62 -4.86 7.11
N TRP A 195 5.94 -5.32 5.89
CA TRP A 195 6.95 -4.75 5.04
C TRP A 195 6.38 -4.31 3.69
N ARG A 196 6.78 -3.11 3.27
CA ARG A 196 6.73 -2.63 1.90
C ARG A 196 8.14 -2.41 1.39
N ALA A 197 8.38 -2.46 0.09
CA ALA A 197 9.69 -2.14 -0.46
C ALA A 197 10.06 -0.68 -0.13
N SER A 198 11.33 -0.44 0.18
CA SER A 198 11.79 0.89 0.56
C SER A 198 11.72 1.85 -0.62
N THR A 199 11.19 3.05 -0.41
CA THR A 199 11.31 4.15 -1.36
C THR A 199 12.71 4.78 -1.28
N ASP A 200 13.08 5.60 -2.26
CA ASP A 200 14.34 6.34 -2.21
C ASP A 200 14.40 7.27 -0.99
N ASN A 201 13.27 7.89 -0.61
CA ASN A 201 13.19 8.71 0.60
C ASN A 201 13.37 7.88 1.87
N ASP A 202 12.80 6.67 1.94
CA ASP A 202 13.04 5.75 3.06
C ASP A 202 14.53 5.43 3.20
N ARG A 203 15.21 5.14 2.08
CA ARG A 203 16.67 4.88 2.05
C ARG A 203 17.45 6.11 2.48
N GLY A 204 17.10 7.29 1.98
CA GLY A 204 17.74 8.55 2.28
C GLY A 204 17.67 8.94 3.76
N CYS A 205 16.57 8.68 4.44
CA CYS A 205 16.43 8.94 5.89
C CYS A 205 16.82 7.74 6.78
N SER A 206 17.44 6.70 6.23
CA SER A 206 17.87 5.49 6.94
C SER A 206 16.71 4.75 7.62
N PHE A 207 15.48 4.85 7.09
CA PHE A 207 14.32 4.16 7.64
C PHE A 207 14.44 2.63 7.57
N PRO A 208 14.91 2.02 6.46
CA PRO A 208 15.05 0.56 6.38
C PRO A 208 15.94 -0.03 7.48
N GLN A 209 16.99 0.69 7.91
CA GLN A 209 17.86 0.26 8.99
C GLN A 209 17.14 0.28 10.35
N ARG A 210 16.32 1.30 10.59
CA ARG A 210 15.51 1.42 11.82
C ARG A 210 14.35 0.41 11.86
N ALA A 211 13.81 0.07 10.69
CA ALA A 211 12.64 -0.79 10.52
C ALA A 211 12.99 -2.24 10.12
N ALA A 212 14.27 -2.61 10.03
CA ALA A 212 14.74 -3.90 9.49
C ALA A 212 14.11 -5.12 10.14
N VAL A 213 13.74 -5.04 11.42
CA VAL A 213 13.05 -6.12 12.14
C VAL A 213 11.74 -6.51 11.48
N TRP A 214 11.04 -5.56 10.87
CA TRP A 214 9.75 -5.82 10.20
C TRP A 214 9.90 -6.59 8.90
N MET A 215 10.99 -6.42 8.18
CA MET A 215 11.31 -7.24 7.01
C MET A 215 11.47 -8.71 7.40
N GLY A 216 12.16 -8.97 8.51
CA GLY A 216 12.28 -10.31 9.08
C GLY A 216 10.94 -10.85 9.58
N ALA A 217 10.16 -10.05 10.29
CA ALA A 217 8.83 -10.43 10.77
C ALA A 217 7.88 -10.77 9.64
N ASP A 218 7.91 -10.01 8.55
CA ASP A 218 7.07 -10.23 7.36
C ASP A 218 7.30 -11.60 6.68
N VAL A 219 8.51 -12.12 6.77
CA VAL A 219 8.88 -13.44 6.21
C VAL A 219 8.71 -14.56 7.22
N PHE A 220 9.06 -14.33 8.49
CA PHE A 220 9.23 -15.35 9.52
C PHE A 220 8.21 -15.24 10.67
N VAL A 221 7.06 -14.59 10.45
CA VAL A 221 5.99 -14.55 11.45
C VAL A 221 5.71 -15.97 11.98
N GLN A 222 5.63 -16.11 13.30
CA GLN A 222 5.54 -17.41 13.97
C GLN A 222 4.13 -17.65 14.49
N ARG A 223 3.48 -18.73 14.05
CA ARG A 223 2.21 -19.15 14.62
C ARG A 223 2.37 -19.56 16.10
N MET A 224 1.60 -18.95 16.97
CA MET A 224 1.60 -19.23 18.42
C MET A 224 0.39 -20.04 18.88
N GLY A 225 -0.72 -20.00 18.14
CA GLY A 225 -1.93 -20.70 18.54
C GLY A 225 -3.02 -20.68 17.49
N PHE A 226 -3.98 -21.59 17.70
CA PHE A 226 -5.21 -21.74 16.91
C PHE A 226 -6.38 -21.94 17.88
N THR A 227 -7.50 -21.29 17.62
CA THR A 227 -8.72 -21.43 18.43
C THR A 227 -9.95 -21.35 17.56
N VAL A 228 -10.89 -22.28 17.76
CA VAL A 228 -12.23 -22.19 17.17
C VAL A 228 -13.11 -21.40 18.14
N GLN A 229 -13.52 -20.21 17.71
CA GLN A 229 -14.33 -19.31 18.53
C GLN A 229 -15.83 -19.55 18.37
N GLU A 230 -16.25 -19.93 17.16
CA GLU A 230 -17.64 -20.23 16.85
C GLU A 230 -17.73 -21.32 15.78
N LYS A 231 -18.70 -22.20 15.91
CA LYS A 231 -19.02 -23.26 14.96
C LYS A 231 -20.51 -23.50 14.91
N SER A 232 -21.18 -22.90 13.91
CA SER A 232 -22.59 -23.03 13.68
C SER A 232 -22.92 -23.16 12.19
N ALA A 233 -24.17 -23.43 11.85
CA ALA A 233 -24.63 -23.43 10.46
C ALA A 233 -24.68 -22.01 9.85
N GLN A 234 -24.53 -20.98 10.64
CA GLN A 234 -24.58 -19.58 10.19
C GLN A 234 -23.20 -18.94 10.11
N CYS A 235 -22.26 -19.39 10.95
CA CYS A 235 -20.96 -18.79 11.11
C CYS A 235 -19.95 -19.81 11.60
N VAL A 236 -18.75 -19.82 11.00
CA VAL A 236 -17.58 -20.53 11.52
C VAL A 236 -16.46 -19.52 11.69
N ARG A 237 -15.99 -19.35 12.93
CA ARG A 237 -14.96 -18.36 13.26
C ARG A 237 -13.77 -19.07 13.88
N VAL A 238 -12.61 -18.87 13.25
CA VAL A 238 -11.33 -19.40 13.73
C VAL A 238 -10.33 -18.26 13.92
N GLN A 239 -9.51 -18.34 14.94
CA GLN A 239 -8.48 -17.37 15.27
C GLN A 239 -7.11 -18.04 15.21
N TYR A 240 -6.19 -17.39 14.54
CA TYR A 240 -4.75 -17.68 14.59
C TYR A 240 -4.05 -16.55 15.33
N ARG A 241 -3.11 -16.89 16.18
CA ARG A 241 -2.23 -15.95 16.85
C ARG A 241 -0.80 -16.12 16.37
N PHE A 242 -0.14 -15.00 16.12
CA PHE A 242 1.24 -14.96 15.64
C PHE A 242 2.09 -14.13 16.57
N GLY A 243 3.31 -14.61 16.85
CA GLY A 243 4.38 -13.83 17.44
C GLY A 243 5.16 -13.11 16.36
N VAL A 244 5.71 -11.96 16.70
CA VAL A 244 6.51 -11.13 15.79
C VAL A 244 7.99 -11.35 16.09
N PRO A 245 8.75 -12.05 15.25
CA PRO A 245 10.18 -12.27 15.47
C PRO A 245 10.94 -10.94 15.57
N GLY A 246 11.81 -10.84 16.57
CA GLY A 246 12.60 -9.63 16.79
C GLY A 246 11.89 -8.50 17.55
N VAL A 247 10.58 -8.62 17.83
CA VAL A 247 9.82 -7.66 18.66
C VAL A 247 9.16 -8.44 19.81
N PRO A 248 9.87 -8.67 20.92
CA PRO A 248 9.40 -9.49 22.03
C PRO A 248 8.09 -8.96 22.61
N GLY A 249 7.11 -9.86 22.77
CA GLY A 249 5.79 -9.52 23.30
C GLY A 249 4.77 -9.02 22.25
N ALA A 250 5.21 -8.58 21.09
CA ALA A 250 4.31 -8.20 20.01
C ALA A 250 3.57 -9.42 19.44
N GLN A 251 2.28 -9.26 19.19
CA GLN A 251 1.43 -10.32 18.67
C GLN A 251 0.50 -9.78 17.57
N VAL A 252 0.12 -10.70 16.68
CA VAL A 252 -0.96 -10.46 15.71
C VAL A 252 -2.03 -11.52 15.90
N GLU A 253 -3.27 -11.08 15.90
CA GLU A 253 -4.43 -11.95 15.78
C GLU A 253 -5.00 -11.85 14.37
N MET A 254 -5.20 -12.99 13.73
CA MET A 254 -5.95 -13.08 12.47
C MET A 254 -7.18 -13.93 12.71
N ILE A 255 -8.34 -13.34 12.54
CA ILE A 255 -9.64 -13.97 12.71
C ILE A 255 -10.28 -14.16 11.33
N TYR A 256 -10.58 -15.41 11.02
CA TYR A 256 -11.27 -15.79 9.79
C TYR A 256 -12.70 -16.20 10.14
N THR A 257 -13.67 -15.54 9.54
CA THR A 257 -15.09 -15.84 9.74
C THR A 257 -15.72 -16.24 8.41
N VAL A 258 -16.09 -17.51 8.28
CA VAL A 258 -16.89 -17.98 7.16
C VAL A 258 -18.35 -17.66 7.47
N GLU A 259 -18.97 -16.83 6.64
CA GLU A 259 -20.33 -16.35 6.82
C GLU A 259 -21.32 -17.07 5.88
N ALA A 260 -22.49 -17.44 6.40
CA ALA A 260 -23.52 -18.13 5.64
C ALA A 260 -24.09 -17.32 4.46
N GLN A 261 -23.83 -16.00 4.42
CA GLN A 261 -24.07 -15.14 3.27
C GLN A 261 -23.11 -15.35 2.10
N GLY A 262 -22.12 -16.24 2.23
CA GLY A 262 -21.14 -16.52 1.20
C GLY A 262 -20.01 -15.51 1.18
N ALA A 263 -19.31 -15.37 2.30
CA ALA A 263 -18.07 -14.62 2.39
C ALA A 263 -17.09 -15.27 3.39
N LEU A 264 -15.82 -15.03 3.17
CA LEU A 264 -14.75 -15.20 4.16
C LEU A 264 -14.33 -13.81 4.64
N ARG A 265 -14.72 -13.45 5.85
CA ARG A 265 -14.23 -12.23 6.50
C ARG A 265 -12.88 -12.50 7.14
N LEU A 266 -11.96 -11.57 6.96
CA LEU A 266 -10.64 -11.56 7.56
C LEU A 266 -10.51 -10.29 8.41
N ASP A 267 -10.18 -10.48 9.69
CA ASP A 267 -9.82 -9.40 10.60
C ASP A 267 -8.39 -9.65 11.08
N ALA A 268 -7.51 -8.68 10.94
CA ALA A 268 -6.16 -8.73 11.48
C ALA A 268 -5.95 -7.59 12.47
N VAL A 269 -5.37 -7.90 13.62
CA VAL A 269 -5.06 -6.93 14.68
C VAL A 269 -3.63 -7.16 15.15
N TYR A 270 -2.80 -6.15 14.98
CA TYR A 270 -1.48 -6.05 15.60
C TYR A 270 -1.63 -5.39 16.97
N HIS A 271 -1.12 -6.05 18.00
CA HIS A 271 -1.02 -5.50 19.34
C HIS A 271 0.38 -4.93 19.53
N GLY A 272 0.46 -3.61 19.59
CA GLY A 272 1.71 -2.89 19.81
C GLY A 272 2.29 -3.17 21.18
N VAL A 273 3.60 -2.98 21.31
CA VAL A 273 4.30 -3.11 22.60
C VAL A 273 5.25 -1.93 22.78
N PRO A 274 5.48 -1.49 24.04
CA PRO A 274 6.45 -0.43 24.31
C PRO A 274 7.84 -0.75 23.75
N GLY A 275 8.48 0.21 23.10
CA GLY A 275 9.78 0.08 22.47
C GLY A 275 9.78 -0.60 21.10
N ALA A 276 8.63 -0.98 20.55
CA ALA A 276 8.55 -1.47 19.19
C ALA A 276 8.91 -0.35 18.20
N PRO A 277 9.78 -0.62 17.20
CA PRO A 277 10.12 0.39 16.21
C PRO A 277 8.92 0.73 15.32
N GLU A 278 9.00 1.87 14.64
CA GLU A 278 8.03 2.30 13.64
C GLU A 278 7.82 1.23 12.55
N LEU A 279 6.56 1.00 12.16
CA LEU A 279 6.21 0.06 11.08
C LEU A 279 6.25 0.74 9.70
N PRO A 280 6.72 0.04 8.67
CA PRO A 280 6.48 0.45 7.28
C PRO A 280 5.00 0.39 6.90
N CYS A 281 4.32 -0.66 7.31
CA CYS A 281 2.88 -0.86 7.13
C CYS A 281 2.35 -1.95 8.07
N PHE A 282 1.03 -2.05 8.17
CA PHE A 282 0.36 -3.19 8.78
C PHE A 282 -0.90 -3.59 8.00
N GLY A 283 -1.04 -4.89 7.75
CA GLY A 283 -2.20 -5.44 7.07
C GLY A 283 -2.17 -6.94 6.86
N ILE A 284 -2.77 -7.37 5.75
CA ILE A 284 -2.90 -8.75 5.31
C ILE A 284 -2.33 -8.88 3.92
N LYS A 285 -1.53 -9.91 3.66
CA LYS A 285 -1.06 -10.25 2.31
C LYS A 285 -1.36 -11.70 1.95
N PHE A 286 -1.60 -11.94 0.67
CA PHE A 286 -1.75 -13.26 0.08
C PHE A 286 -1.34 -13.27 -1.40
N GLU A 287 -1.09 -14.45 -1.93
CA GLU A 287 -0.83 -14.65 -3.36
C GLU A 287 -2.02 -15.35 -4.01
N THR A 288 -2.44 -14.89 -5.20
CA THR A 288 -3.50 -15.51 -5.98
C THR A 288 -3.04 -16.83 -6.62
N ALA A 289 -3.95 -17.77 -6.86
CA ALA A 289 -3.62 -19.05 -7.49
C ALA A 289 -3.21 -18.92 -8.97
N ALA A 290 -3.63 -17.85 -9.64
CA ALA A 290 -3.26 -17.48 -11.00
C ALA A 290 -2.99 -15.98 -11.07
N PRO A 291 -2.23 -15.47 -12.07
CA PRO A 291 -1.98 -14.03 -12.17
C PRO A 291 -3.28 -13.24 -12.34
N VAL A 292 -3.34 -12.08 -11.73
CA VAL A 292 -4.37 -11.07 -11.99
C VAL A 292 -4.00 -10.34 -13.28
N VAL A 293 -4.95 -10.25 -14.21
CA VAL A 293 -4.75 -9.54 -15.49
C VAL A 293 -5.44 -8.18 -15.50
N ARG A 294 -6.34 -7.95 -14.55
CA ARG A 294 -7.09 -6.71 -14.42
C ARG A 294 -7.51 -6.50 -12.98
N THR A 295 -7.22 -5.32 -12.47
CA THR A 295 -7.68 -4.86 -11.15
C THR A 295 -8.70 -3.76 -11.37
N ARG A 296 -9.89 -3.89 -10.78
CA ARG A 296 -10.93 -2.85 -10.78
C ARG A 296 -11.31 -2.54 -9.36
N TRP A 297 -11.26 -1.27 -8.96
CA TRP A 297 -11.58 -0.90 -7.59
C TRP A 297 -12.51 0.31 -7.50
N THR A 298 -13.17 0.42 -6.36
CA THR A 298 -13.93 1.60 -5.94
C THR A 298 -13.20 2.23 -4.77
N GLY A 299 -12.60 3.37 -5.00
CA GLY A 299 -11.71 4.08 -4.09
C GLY A 299 -11.13 5.32 -4.75
N LEU A 300 -10.00 5.82 -4.28
CA LEU A 300 -9.27 6.92 -4.93
C LEU A 300 -8.59 6.46 -6.22
N SER A 301 -8.51 7.35 -7.20
CA SER A 301 -7.82 7.12 -8.48
C SER A 301 -6.31 7.09 -8.31
N GLY A 302 -5.64 6.37 -9.21
CA GLY A 302 -4.18 6.30 -9.29
C GLY A 302 -3.54 5.74 -8.02
N GLU A 303 -2.23 5.89 -7.93
CA GLU A 303 -1.47 5.50 -6.75
C GLU A 303 -1.55 6.60 -5.69
N THR A 304 -1.86 6.21 -4.45
CA THR A 304 -2.04 7.12 -3.32
C THR A 304 -1.38 6.60 -2.05
N TYR A 305 -0.82 7.50 -1.24
CA TYR A 305 -0.22 7.22 0.06
C TYR A 305 -0.76 8.19 1.12
N PRO A 306 -0.61 7.90 2.42
CA PRO A 306 -1.21 8.74 3.48
C PRO A 306 -0.86 10.22 3.40
N ASP A 307 0.35 10.55 2.96
CA ASP A 307 0.86 11.91 2.78
C ASP A 307 0.73 12.43 1.34
N ARG A 308 0.11 11.64 0.43
CA ARG A 308 -0.07 11.94 -0.99
C ARG A 308 -1.34 11.28 -1.52
N CYS A 309 -2.51 11.75 -1.12
CA CYS A 309 -3.79 11.17 -1.54
C CYS A 309 -4.86 12.20 -1.92
N LYS A 310 -4.59 13.48 -1.73
CA LYS A 310 -5.57 14.55 -1.97
C LYS A 310 -5.91 14.71 -3.45
N GLY A 311 -4.96 14.47 -4.34
CA GLY A 311 -5.18 14.51 -5.79
C GLY A 311 -6.05 13.37 -6.33
N GLY A 312 -6.26 12.30 -5.57
CA GLY A 312 -7.08 11.16 -5.98
C GLY A 312 -8.56 11.51 -6.09
N VAL A 313 -9.23 11.02 -7.12
CA VAL A 313 -10.68 11.17 -7.33
C VAL A 313 -11.38 9.89 -6.91
N PHE A 314 -12.34 9.97 -5.99
CA PHE A 314 -13.09 8.79 -5.58
C PHE A 314 -14.06 8.34 -6.68
N GLY A 315 -13.93 7.09 -7.08
CA GLY A 315 -14.74 6.51 -8.15
C GLY A 315 -14.46 5.03 -8.39
N CYS A 316 -14.87 4.54 -9.55
CA CYS A 316 -14.53 3.20 -10.02
C CYS A 316 -13.41 3.31 -11.06
N HIS A 317 -12.29 2.66 -10.77
CA HIS A 317 -11.07 2.70 -11.57
C HIS A 317 -10.65 1.30 -11.98
N GLU A 318 -9.80 1.21 -13.00
CA GLU A 318 -9.35 -0.07 -13.54
C GLU A 318 -7.95 0.07 -14.14
N GLU A 319 -7.07 -0.89 -13.82
CA GLU A 319 -5.75 -1.02 -14.43
C GLU A 319 -5.23 -2.47 -14.35
N PRO A 320 -4.30 -2.88 -15.20
CA PRO A 320 -3.58 -4.14 -15.02
C PRO A 320 -2.57 -4.01 -13.85
N PRO A 321 -2.29 -5.08 -13.08
CA PRO A 321 -1.18 -5.09 -12.14
C PRO A 321 0.15 -4.82 -12.83
N HIS A 322 0.93 -3.88 -12.32
CA HIS A 322 2.24 -3.52 -12.85
C HIS A 322 3.16 -3.01 -11.73
N ILE A 323 4.43 -2.92 -12.01
CA ILE A 323 5.40 -2.20 -11.22
C ILE A 323 5.66 -0.87 -11.92
N GLU A 324 5.59 0.22 -11.17
CA GLU A 324 5.91 1.55 -11.69
C GLU A 324 7.34 1.60 -12.23
N PRO A 325 7.58 2.26 -13.38
CA PRO A 325 8.87 2.24 -14.08
C PRO A 325 9.91 3.19 -13.46
N ALA A 326 9.97 3.27 -12.14
CA ALA A 326 11.04 3.98 -11.44
C ALA A 326 12.40 3.37 -11.79
N LEU A 327 13.46 4.19 -11.84
CA LEU A 327 14.81 3.73 -12.19
C LEU A 327 15.29 2.61 -11.27
N VAL A 328 15.03 2.72 -9.97
CA VAL A 328 15.20 1.65 -9.00
C VAL A 328 13.83 1.19 -8.53
N PRO A 329 13.49 -0.12 -8.66
CA PRO A 329 12.24 -0.65 -8.16
C PRO A 329 12.06 -0.36 -6.66
N GLN A 330 10.86 0.07 -6.31
CA GLN A 330 10.50 0.45 -4.95
C GLN A 330 9.00 0.27 -4.72
N ASP A 331 8.51 0.54 -3.52
CA ASP A 331 7.08 0.42 -3.22
C ASP A 331 6.25 1.25 -4.19
N CYS A 332 5.16 0.68 -4.67
CA CYS A 332 4.27 1.29 -5.65
C CYS A 332 2.88 0.63 -5.65
N GLY A 333 1.96 1.22 -6.41
CA GLY A 333 0.63 0.65 -6.67
C GLY A 333 -0.29 0.58 -5.45
N LEU A 334 -0.10 1.43 -4.44
CA LEU A 334 -1.02 1.51 -3.31
C LEU A 334 -2.23 2.40 -3.66
N HIS A 335 -3.45 1.89 -3.41
CA HIS A 335 -4.71 2.60 -3.64
C HIS A 335 -5.45 2.76 -2.32
N MET A 336 -5.57 3.99 -1.84
CA MET A 336 -6.21 4.31 -0.56
C MET A 336 -7.73 4.51 -0.69
N ASP A 337 -8.39 4.57 0.46
CA ASP A 337 -9.84 4.76 0.60
C ASP A 337 -10.66 3.77 -0.23
N THR A 338 -10.14 2.57 -0.39
CA THR A 338 -10.75 1.51 -1.19
C THR A 338 -11.84 0.80 -0.41
N GLN A 339 -13.01 0.66 -1.04
CA GLN A 339 -14.17 0.00 -0.45
C GLN A 339 -14.45 -1.36 -1.10
N GLN A 340 -14.10 -1.53 -2.38
CA GLN A 340 -14.25 -2.80 -3.10
C GLN A 340 -13.13 -2.95 -4.14
N VAL A 341 -12.62 -4.17 -4.29
CA VAL A 341 -11.67 -4.55 -5.34
C VAL A 341 -12.15 -5.81 -6.05
N ASN A 342 -12.11 -5.80 -7.36
CA ASN A 342 -12.35 -6.97 -8.21
C ASN A 342 -11.04 -7.32 -8.93
N LEU A 343 -10.48 -8.48 -8.62
CA LEU A 343 -9.27 -9.01 -9.20
C LEU A 343 -9.66 -10.06 -10.26
N GLN A 344 -9.55 -9.73 -11.52
CA GLN A 344 -9.78 -10.67 -12.60
C GLN A 344 -8.52 -11.49 -12.86
N LEU A 345 -8.62 -12.80 -12.64
CA LEU A 345 -7.53 -13.76 -12.87
C LEU A 345 -7.42 -14.13 -14.35
N ALA A 346 -6.25 -14.59 -14.78
CA ALA A 346 -5.98 -15.00 -16.15
C ALA A 346 -6.88 -16.15 -16.66
N ASP A 347 -7.45 -16.93 -15.74
CA ASP A 347 -8.42 -18.00 -16.04
C ASP A 347 -9.88 -17.49 -16.17
N GLY A 348 -10.08 -16.17 -16.15
CA GLY A 348 -11.36 -15.50 -16.33
C GLY A 348 -12.20 -15.35 -15.05
N LYS A 349 -11.74 -15.86 -13.92
CA LYS A 349 -12.43 -15.73 -12.62
C LYS A 349 -12.18 -14.36 -12.01
N THR A 350 -13.09 -13.91 -11.14
CA THR A 350 -12.97 -12.63 -10.42
C THR A 350 -13.05 -12.85 -8.91
N LEU A 351 -11.97 -12.55 -8.20
CA LEU A 351 -11.93 -12.47 -6.74
C LEU A 351 -12.37 -11.07 -6.31
N THR A 352 -13.38 -10.98 -5.46
CA THR A 352 -13.88 -9.70 -4.96
C THR A 352 -13.55 -9.54 -3.48
N LEU A 353 -12.90 -8.44 -3.15
CA LEU A 353 -12.64 -7.98 -1.79
C LEU A 353 -13.58 -6.82 -1.49
N GLU A 354 -14.18 -6.80 -0.31
CA GLU A 354 -15.03 -5.68 0.15
C GLU A 354 -14.61 -5.23 1.55
N SER A 355 -14.75 -3.94 1.80
CA SER A 355 -14.62 -3.38 3.15
C SER A 355 -15.77 -3.87 4.05
N THR A 356 -15.50 -3.94 5.35
CA THR A 356 -16.51 -4.33 6.35
C THR A 356 -17.15 -3.13 7.05
N GLY A 357 -16.93 -1.94 6.52
CA GLY A 357 -17.42 -0.67 7.04
C GLY A 357 -16.37 0.43 6.88
N GLU A 358 -15.13 0.17 7.26
CA GLU A 358 -14.00 1.08 7.04
C GLU A 358 -13.32 0.73 5.72
N ALA A 359 -12.94 1.77 4.96
CA ALA A 359 -12.14 1.61 3.76
C ALA A 359 -10.73 1.12 4.14
N PHE A 360 -10.06 0.47 3.21
CA PHE A 360 -8.68 -0.01 3.37
C PHE A 360 -7.80 0.54 2.24
N ALA A 361 -6.50 0.40 2.39
CA ALA A 361 -5.58 0.56 1.26
C ALA A 361 -5.24 -0.83 0.69
N PHE A 362 -5.02 -0.93 -0.62
CA PHE A 362 -4.59 -2.19 -1.24
C PHE A 362 -3.57 -1.96 -2.33
N SER A 363 -2.77 -3.00 -2.58
CA SER A 363 -1.98 -3.14 -3.80
C SER A 363 -2.12 -4.55 -4.37
N ALA A 364 -1.96 -4.68 -5.69
CA ALA A 364 -1.98 -5.95 -6.40
C ALA A 364 -0.82 -5.97 -7.39
N LEU A 365 0.33 -6.50 -6.98
CA LEU A 365 1.59 -6.41 -7.71
C LEU A 365 2.05 -7.78 -8.22
N PRO A 366 2.72 -7.85 -9.37
CA PRO A 366 3.30 -9.11 -9.86
C PRO A 366 4.42 -9.65 -8.97
N ASN A 367 5.08 -8.79 -8.20
CA ASN A 367 6.23 -9.11 -7.37
C ASN A 367 5.95 -8.87 -5.88
N THR A 368 6.60 -9.61 -5.02
CA THR A 368 6.58 -9.36 -3.57
C THR A 368 7.43 -8.16 -3.19
N ALA A 369 7.16 -7.56 -2.03
CA ALA A 369 7.97 -6.45 -1.51
C ALA A 369 9.47 -6.81 -1.42
N GLN A 370 9.80 -8.07 -1.06
CA GLN A 370 11.17 -8.53 -0.98
C GLN A 370 11.84 -8.65 -2.35
N GLN A 371 11.11 -9.04 -3.40
CA GLN A 371 11.63 -9.08 -4.77
C GLN A 371 11.89 -7.68 -5.30
N ILE A 372 10.98 -6.74 -5.01
CA ILE A 372 11.13 -5.33 -5.37
C ILE A 372 12.32 -4.71 -4.63
N GLU A 373 12.44 -4.95 -3.32
CA GLU A 373 13.55 -4.46 -2.48
C GLU A 373 14.92 -4.91 -2.97
N ALA A 374 15.02 -6.12 -3.52
CA ALA A 374 16.29 -6.71 -3.96
C ALA A 374 16.75 -6.23 -5.34
N ALA A 375 15.85 -5.66 -6.16
CA ALA A 375 16.17 -5.25 -7.53
C ALA A 375 16.77 -3.85 -7.57
N GLN A 376 17.80 -3.67 -8.42
CA GLN A 376 18.41 -2.37 -8.71
C GLN A 376 17.86 -1.76 -10.01
N HIS A 377 17.34 -2.60 -10.91
CA HIS A 377 16.73 -2.19 -12.17
C HIS A 377 15.41 -2.95 -12.41
N PRO A 378 14.42 -2.36 -13.08
CA PRO A 378 13.15 -3.03 -13.38
C PRO A 378 13.34 -4.36 -14.13
N CYS A 379 14.36 -4.47 -14.98
CA CYS A 379 14.68 -5.68 -15.72
C CYS A 379 15.22 -6.85 -14.89
N GLU A 380 15.54 -6.63 -13.63
CA GLU A 380 15.99 -7.66 -12.66
C GLU A 380 14.82 -8.30 -11.90
N LEU A 381 13.63 -7.71 -11.98
CA LEU A 381 12.43 -8.28 -11.36
C LEU A 381 12.09 -9.62 -12.00
N PRO A 382 11.90 -10.70 -11.21
CA PRO A 382 11.55 -12.00 -11.76
C PRO A 382 10.13 -11.98 -12.32
N GLU A 383 9.92 -12.66 -13.45
CA GLU A 383 8.57 -12.98 -13.92
C GLU A 383 7.90 -13.93 -12.93
N THR A 384 6.66 -13.65 -12.56
CA THR A 384 5.89 -14.46 -11.63
C THR A 384 4.61 -14.96 -12.28
N GLY A 385 4.18 -16.16 -11.90
CA GLY A 385 2.90 -16.73 -12.34
C GLY A 385 1.73 -16.38 -11.40
N ARG A 386 1.88 -15.38 -10.54
CA ARG A 386 0.92 -15.01 -9.48
C ARG A 386 0.93 -13.52 -9.25
N THR A 387 -0.08 -13.06 -8.50
CA THR A 387 -0.14 -11.68 -8.04
C THR A 387 -0.12 -11.65 -6.51
N CYS A 388 0.76 -10.85 -5.97
CA CYS A 388 0.81 -10.53 -4.55
C CYS A 388 -0.22 -9.44 -4.26
N VAL A 389 -1.20 -9.74 -3.43
CA VAL A 389 -2.24 -8.80 -3.00
C VAL A 389 -1.96 -8.44 -1.54
N THR A 390 -1.86 -7.15 -1.27
CA THR A 390 -1.70 -6.61 0.08
C THR A 390 -2.88 -5.70 0.39
N VAL A 391 -3.49 -5.87 1.56
CA VAL A 391 -4.58 -5.03 2.06
C VAL A 391 -4.12 -4.44 3.39
N LEU A 392 -4.03 -3.12 3.47
CA LEU A 392 -3.45 -2.41 4.60
C LEU A 392 -4.51 -1.63 5.39
N GLY A 393 -4.41 -1.70 6.72
CA GLY A 393 -5.10 -0.81 7.64
C GLY A 393 -4.21 0.36 8.09
N ALA A 394 -2.88 0.22 7.95
CA ALA A 394 -1.93 1.28 8.22
C ALA A 394 -0.78 1.23 7.22
N ALA A 395 -0.41 2.38 6.68
CA ALA A 395 0.74 2.56 5.80
C ALA A 395 1.49 3.84 6.18
N ARG A 396 2.81 3.78 6.14
CA ARG A 396 3.68 4.94 6.31
C ARG A 396 3.63 5.81 5.04
N GLY A 397 3.75 7.13 5.20
CA GLY A 397 3.92 8.05 4.08
C GLY A 397 5.17 7.75 3.24
N VAL A 398 5.30 8.39 2.09
CA VAL A 398 6.46 8.26 1.20
C VAL A 398 7.47 9.39 1.36
N GLY A 399 7.07 10.49 2.01
CA GLY A 399 7.92 11.68 2.15
C GLY A 399 8.03 12.49 0.87
N GLY A 400 8.75 13.61 0.92
CA GLY A 400 8.84 14.49 -0.23
C GLY A 400 9.61 15.77 0.00
N ILE A 401 10.13 16.06 1.19
CA ILE A 401 10.92 17.26 1.45
C ILE A 401 12.25 17.18 0.74
N ASP A 402 13.00 16.12 1.03
CA ASP A 402 14.25 15.74 0.36
C ASP A 402 14.42 14.21 0.34
N SER A 403 15.47 13.71 -0.33
CA SER A 403 15.76 12.28 -0.44
C SER A 403 17.12 11.91 0.20
N TRP A 404 17.65 12.73 1.12
CA TRP A 404 18.97 12.52 1.74
C TRP A 404 19.01 12.71 3.26
N GLY A 405 17.88 12.81 3.95
CA GLY A 405 17.87 12.88 5.41
C GLY A 405 16.56 13.19 6.05
N THR A 406 15.66 13.89 5.38
CA THR A 406 14.37 14.28 5.97
C THR A 406 13.40 13.10 5.97
N ASP A 407 12.84 12.81 7.13
CA ASP A 407 11.83 11.79 7.32
C ASP A 407 10.43 12.28 6.89
N VAL A 408 9.45 11.39 6.82
CA VAL A 408 8.05 11.78 6.64
C VAL A 408 7.60 12.69 7.77
N GLU A 409 6.62 13.54 7.51
CA GLU A 409 6.06 14.38 8.57
C GLU A 409 5.36 13.56 9.66
N ALA A 410 5.34 14.07 10.89
CA ALA A 410 4.88 13.36 12.08
C ALA A 410 3.53 12.63 11.97
N PRO A 411 2.49 13.15 11.26
CA PRO A 411 1.21 12.44 11.13
C PRO A 411 1.28 11.16 10.30
N TYR A 412 2.33 10.97 9.51
CA TYR A 412 2.44 9.89 8.52
C TYR A 412 3.35 8.74 8.94
N HIS A 413 3.81 8.77 10.19
CA HIS A 413 4.48 7.64 10.83
C HIS A 413 3.48 6.59 11.30
N VAL A 414 3.83 5.32 11.25
CA VAL A 414 3.04 4.22 11.81
C VAL A 414 3.68 3.74 13.11
N ASN A 415 3.14 4.18 14.23
CA ASN A 415 3.72 3.90 15.55
C ASN A 415 3.63 2.41 15.90
N GLY A 416 4.77 1.74 16.07
CA GLY A 416 4.86 0.31 16.42
C GLY A 416 4.38 -0.02 17.85
N GLU A 417 4.26 0.97 18.71
CA GLU A 417 3.75 0.77 20.07
C GLU A 417 2.21 0.77 20.14
N GLN A 418 1.54 1.20 19.07
CA GLN A 418 0.09 1.29 18.99
C GLN A 418 -0.53 0.06 18.35
N GLN A 419 -1.81 -0.15 18.62
CA GLN A 419 -2.60 -1.15 17.94
C GLN A 419 -2.96 -0.69 16.53
N HIS A 420 -2.81 -1.59 15.56
CA HIS A 420 -3.27 -1.40 14.18
C HIS A 420 -4.16 -2.56 13.76
N SER A 421 -5.15 -2.29 12.92
CA SER A 421 -6.09 -3.31 12.45
C SER A 421 -6.53 -3.10 11.01
N VAL A 422 -6.97 -4.17 10.38
CA VAL A 422 -7.66 -4.15 9.08
C VAL A 422 -8.71 -5.23 9.03
N SER A 423 -9.81 -4.94 8.35
CA SER A 423 -10.91 -5.89 8.15
C SER A 423 -11.42 -5.83 6.72
N LEU A 424 -11.60 -7.01 6.11
CA LEU A 424 -12.15 -7.14 4.77
C LEU A 424 -12.99 -8.43 4.63
N ARG A 425 -13.80 -8.50 3.57
CA ARG A 425 -14.47 -9.73 3.12
C ARG A 425 -13.97 -10.15 1.76
N ILE A 426 -13.74 -11.45 1.59
CA ILE A 426 -13.61 -12.10 0.29
C ILE A 426 -14.99 -12.66 -0.04
N LEU A 427 -15.62 -12.22 -1.13
CA LEU A 427 -16.94 -12.69 -1.55
C LEU A 427 -16.85 -14.05 -2.26
N LEU A 428 -17.61 -15.01 -1.75
CA LEU A 428 -17.64 -16.40 -2.20
C LEU A 428 -18.89 -16.75 -3.01
#